data_9f61593689309f658cf11c512c5c333c
#
_entry.id   9f61593689309f658cf11c512c5c333c
#
_cell.length_a   1.000
_cell.length_b   1.000
_cell.length_c   1.000
_cell.angle_alpha   90.00
_cell.angle_beta   90.00
_cell.angle_gamma   90.00
#
_symmetry.space_group_name_H-M   'P 1'
#
loop_
_entity.id
_entity.type
_entity.pdbx_description
1 polymer ?
#
loop_
_entity_poly.entity_id
_entity_poly.type
_entity_poly.pdbx_seq_one_letter_code
_entity_poly.pdbx_strand_id
1 'polypeptide(L)'
;MATALSLDHVFGEPDETVSVPLTLTNPNTTAVGGLECHVIRGSTSIQFDSLVTTVPGFAASVNTIGDTTFILLHNSSGVVIPIGTVSLGSLRYRIGVNAPLCTPIPLTIRGLVIGDSLGFALPDSAINGEIQAGIPGDLNLDRRISILDVIKLVRIIVGKDTEPDSTTCQFFIADFNGDDELDITDVTGQVNTILHITKQLAAPVPSVALIRLGAVEAGASGGLVVPVELQSDGLVAGLQATVRFDPSIVSLGTPQLTGSVSVLSLDALVKDGVLRFVVFGTQPGQGIAAGSGIVLLIPITLRNGTTELPAFDLSDVVVASAQAQRVPVTIGTPVKAAALPIAFSLGVNRPNPFNPSTQIAYDVPQQAHLTLAVYNVLGQEVVRLVNSVQQAGRYTVTWDGRNAQGQAASSGVYLYRLSSSTGFVESRRMVLLK
;
A
#
# COMPACT_ATOMS: atom_id res chain seq x y z
N MET A 1 -8.15 11.17 45.59
CA MET A 1 -7.15 10.84 44.54
C MET A 1 -6.23 12.02 44.36
N ALA A 2 -4.99 11.84 43.88
CA ALA A 2 -4.09 12.97 43.63
C ALA A 2 -4.52 13.76 42.40
N THR A 3 -4.34 15.08 42.44
CA THR A 3 -4.47 15.92 41.24
C THR A 3 -3.23 15.78 40.40
N ALA A 4 -3.34 15.41 39.11
CA ALA A 4 -2.22 15.12 38.24
C ALA A 4 -1.94 16.28 37.29
N LEU A 5 -0.67 16.70 37.23
CA LEU A 5 -0.15 17.56 36.16
C LEU A 5 0.62 16.71 35.16
N SER A 6 0.25 16.76 33.89
CA SER A 6 0.87 15.97 32.84
C SER A 6 1.43 16.83 31.71
N LEU A 7 2.52 16.34 31.12
CA LEU A 7 3.07 16.78 29.85
C LEU A 7 2.94 15.63 28.86
N ASP A 8 2.61 15.95 27.61
CA ASP A 8 2.45 14.95 26.57
C ASP A 8 3.78 14.60 25.89
N HIS A 9 3.77 13.54 25.09
CA HIS A 9 4.81 13.22 24.14
C HIS A 9 4.54 13.97 22.85
N VAL A 10 5.57 14.59 22.26
CA VAL A 10 5.43 15.30 21.00
C VAL A 10 6.61 15.00 20.09
N PHE A 11 6.31 14.99 18.80
CA PHE A 11 7.30 14.90 17.71
C PHE A 11 7.42 16.25 17.01
N GLY A 12 8.57 16.49 16.38
CA GLY A 12 8.77 17.68 15.56
C GLY A 12 10.06 17.60 14.77
N GLU A 13 10.20 18.48 13.78
CA GLU A 13 11.41 18.51 12.96
C GLU A 13 12.55 19.28 13.65
N PRO A 14 13.82 18.96 13.34
CA PRO A 14 14.95 19.82 13.71
C PRO A 14 14.74 21.25 13.22
N ASP A 15 15.05 22.22 14.08
CA ASP A 15 14.86 23.66 13.88
C ASP A 15 13.39 24.14 13.98
N GLU A 16 12.47 23.27 14.31
CA GLU A 16 11.05 23.57 14.54
C GLU A 16 10.79 23.96 16.01
N THR A 17 9.71 24.72 16.24
CA THR A 17 9.18 24.98 17.58
C THR A 17 7.91 24.14 17.80
N VAL A 18 8.01 23.17 18.70
CA VAL A 18 6.90 22.29 19.06
C VAL A 18 6.19 22.79 20.32
N SER A 19 4.90 22.44 20.42
CA SER A 19 4.04 22.77 21.56
C SER A 19 3.75 21.50 22.35
N VAL A 20 4.24 21.43 23.59
CA VAL A 20 4.00 20.30 24.50
C VAL A 20 2.79 20.66 25.38
N PRO A 21 1.65 19.97 25.23
CA PRO A 21 0.45 20.22 26.02
C PRO A 21 0.73 20.05 27.52
N LEU A 22 0.19 20.99 28.31
CA LEU A 22 0.20 20.94 29.76
C LEU A 22 -1.22 20.76 30.26
N THR A 23 -1.51 19.60 30.84
CA THR A 23 -2.87 19.19 31.23
C THR A 23 -2.93 18.94 32.75
N LEU A 24 -4.01 19.43 33.36
CA LEU A 24 -4.33 19.16 34.77
C LEU A 24 -5.55 18.24 34.85
N THR A 25 -5.43 17.12 35.54
CA THR A 25 -6.53 16.22 35.85
C THR A 25 -6.81 16.28 37.37
N ASN A 26 -7.91 16.90 37.74
CA ASN A 26 -8.35 17.03 39.13
C ASN A 26 -9.60 16.16 39.39
N PRO A 27 -9.43 14.99 40.01
CA PRO A 27 -10.53 14.07 40.32
C PRO A 27 -11.22 14.44 41.65
N ASN A 28 -10.78 15.49 42.32
CA ASN A 28 -11.30 15.89 43.62
C ASN A 28 -12.49 16.85 43.50
N THR A 29 -13.20 17.10 44.62
CA THR A 29 -14.32 18.02 44.66
C THR A 29 -13.91 19.48 44.90
N THR A 30 -12.64 19.72 45.17
CA THR A 30 -12.07 21.06 45.41
C THR A 30 -11.41 21.59 44.17
N ALA A 31 -11.79 22.77 43.73
CA ALA A 31 -11.21 23.43 42.57
C ALA A 31 -9.79 23.96 42.86
N VAL A 32 -8.97 24.05 41.82
CA VAL A 32 -7.56 24.51 41.94
C VAL A 32 -7.47 26.03 41.80
N GLY A 33 -6.83 26.67 42.75
CA GLY A 33 -6.58 28.13 42.78
C GLY A 33 -5.27 28.55 42.13
N GLY A 34 -4.30 27.64 42.06
CA GLY A 34 -3.01 27.89 41.45
C GLY A 34 -2.10 26.67 41.51
N LEU A 35 -1.00 26.72 40.79
CA LEU A 35 0.03 25.69 40.83
C LEU A 35 1.43 26.28 40.57
N GLU A 36 2.42 25.61 41.13
CA GLU A 36 3.84 25.84 40.86
C GLU A 36 4.49 24.53 40.48
N CYS A 37 5.38 24.57 39.49
CA CYS A 37 6.21 23.43 39.11
C CYS A 37 7.51 23.87 38.44
N HIS A 38 8.46 22.93 38.38
CA HIS A 38 9.69 23.08 37.62
C HIS A 38 9.72 22.02 36.53
N VAL A 39 9.98 22.42 35.28
CA VAL A 39 10.16 21.49 34.17
C VAL A 39 11.63 21.47 33.79
N ILE A 40 12.25 20.30 33.96
CA ILE A 40 13.65 20.06 33.62
C ILE A 40 13.73 19.38 32.28
N ARG A 41 14.44 19.98 31.33
CA ARG A 41 14.75 19.36 30.03
C ARG A 41 15.94 18.43 30.15
N GLY A 42 15.83 17.22 29.58
CA GLY A 42 16.91 16.21 29.67
C GLY A 42 18.07 16.44 28.70
N SER A 43 18.02 17.48 27.85
CA SER A 43 19.07 17.76 26.88
C SER A 43 19.13 19.25 26.52
N THR A 44 20.32 19.71 26.14
CA THR A 44 20.53 21.02 25.51
C THR A 44 20.10 21.07 24.04
N SER A 45 19.74 19.92 23.47
CA SER A 45 19.24 19.82 22.10
C SER A 45 17.86 20.46 21.91
N ILE A 46 17.16 20.80 22.99
CA ILE A 46 15.93 21.58 22.95
C ILE A 46 16.08 22.85 23.77
N GLN A 47 15.43 23.92 23.37
CA GLN A 47 15.45 25.19 24.07
C GLN A 47 14.01 25.64 24.37
N PHE A 48 13.74 25.97 25.64
CA PHE A 48 12.46 26.56 26.00
C PHE A 48 12.30 27.92 25.32
N ASP A 49 11.14 28.13 24.72
CA ASP A 49 10.77 29.38 24.04
C ASP A 49 9.75 30.17 24.89
N SER A 50 8.60 29.56 25.15
CA SER A 50 7.50 30.26 25.85
C SER A 50 6.50 29.28 26.48
N LEU A 51 5.66 29.81 27.37
CA LEU A 51 4.45 29.15 27.87
C LEU A 51 3.22 29.92 27.32
N VAL A 52 2.34 29.22 26.65
CA VAL A 52 1.05 29.76 26.23
C VAL A 52 -0.04 29.21 27.13
N THR A 53 -0.71 30.04 27.91
CA THR A 53 -1.82 29.61 28.79
C THR A 53 -3.15 29.72 28.09
N THR A 54 -4.05 28.75 28.35
CA THR A 54 -5.41 28.71 27.81
C THR A 54 -6.48 28.88 28.88
N VAL A 55 -6.10 28.95 30.14
CA VAL A 55 -7.05 29.10 31.27
C VAL A 55 -7.44 30.55 31.44
N PRO A 56 -8.71 30.93 31.21
CA PRO A 56 -9.18 32.30 31.38
C PRO A 56 -8.97 32.80 32.82
N GLY A 57 -8.42 34.02 32.98
CA GLY A 57 -8.23 34.66 34.26
C GLY A 57 -6.99 34.18 35.04
N PHE A 58 -6.20 33.27 34.49
CA PHE A 58 -4.91 32.86 35.02
C PHE A 58 -3.74 33.58 34.34
N ALA A 59 -2.80 34.03 35.13
CA ALA A 59 -1.52 34.53 34.66
C ALA A 59 -0.43 33.49 34.86
N ALA A 60 0.52 33.42 33.97
CA ALA A 60 1.71 32.60 34.07
C ALA A 60 2.91 33.49 34.34
N SER A 61 3.67 33.15 35.38
CA SER A 61 5.02 33.67 35.61
C SER A 61 6.00 32.54 35.27
N VAL A 62 6.92 32.83 34.36
CA VAL A 62 7.88 31.84 33.87
C VAL A 62 9.30 32.40 33.98
N ASN A 63 10.24 31.59 34.49
CA ASN A 63 11.65 31.92 34.51
C ASN A 63 12.46 30.67 34.15
N THR A 64 13.47 30.80 33.30
CA THR A 64 14.32 29.66 32.91
C THR A 64 15.75 29.92 33.35
N ILE A 65 16.32 28.98 34.11
CA ILE A 65 17.70 29.00 34.58
C ILE A 65 18.36 27.67 34.19
N GLY A 66 19.31 27.74 33.27
CA GLY A 66 19.98 26.53 32.75
C GLY A 66 19.03 25.58 32.00
N ASP A 67 18.83 24.39 32.54
CA ASP A 67 17.96 23.34 32.02
C ASP A 67 16.55 23.34 32.62
N THR A 68 16.34 24.19 33.63
CA THR A 68 15.12 24.20 34.44
C THR A 68 14.26 25.41 34.13
N THR A 69 12.99 25.17 33.79
CA THR A 69 11.95 26.20 33.60
C THR A 69 11.02 26.18 34.83
N PHE A 70 11.01 27.27 35.58
CA PHE A 70 10.13 27.51 36.74
C PHE A 70 8.82 28.09 36.23
N ILE A 71 7.70 27.52 36.65
CA ILE A 71 6.36 27.88 36.19
C ILE A 71 5.50 28.13 37.44
N LEU A 72 4.86 29.29 37.47
CA LEU A 72 3.83 29.62 38.43
C LEU A 72 2.56 30.05 37.66
N LEU A 73 1.49 29.27 37.79
CA LEU A 73 0.16 29.64 37.33
C LEU A 73 -0.66 30.15 38.52
N HIS A 74 -1.04 31.40 38.47
CA HIS A 74 -1.75 32.04 39.55
C HIS A 74 -2.89 32.90 39.03
N ASN A 75 -3.81 33.18 39.92
CA ASN A 75 -4.98 34.01 39.65
C ASN A 75 -5.12 35.09 40.73
N SER A 76 -5.33 36.33 40.30
CA SER A 76 -5.55 37.49 41.16
C SER A 76 -7.04 37.87 41.33
N SER A 77 -7.96 37.24 40.64
CA SER A 77 -9.38 37.61 40.51
C SER A 77 -10.35 36.58 41.10
N GLY A 78 -9.88 35.57 41.83
CA GLY A 78 -10.76 34.58 42.47
C GLY A 78 -11.30 33.51 41.51
N VAL A 79 -10.86 33.48 40.27
CA VAL A 79 -11.21 32.41 39.28
C VAL A 79 -10.48 31.14 39.68
N VAL A 80 -11.09 29.98 39.50
CA VAL A 80 -10.46 28.67 39.82
C VAL A 80 -10.44 27.79 38.60
N ILE A 81 -9.48 26.88 38.51
CA ILE A 81 -9.45 25.81 37.52
C ILE A 81 -10.49 24.78 37.97
N PRO A 82 -11.46 24.43 37.10
CA PRO A 82 -12.55 23.53 37.45
C PRO A 82 -12.03 22.10 37.72
N ILE A 83 -12.89 21.31 38.34
CA ILE A 83 -12.66 19.86 38.50
C ILE A 83 -12.72 19.15 37.14
N GLY A 84 -12.06 17.98 37.05
CA GLY A 84 -11.96 17.20 35.81
C GLY A 84 -10.63 17.43 35.11
N THR A 85 -10.58 17.13 33.81
CA THR A 85 -9.40 17.28 32.96
C THR A 85 -9.47 18.61 32.21
N VAL A 86 -8.46 19.46 32.39
CA VAL A 86 -8.39 20.81 31.85
C VAL A 86 -7.04 21.04 31.18
N SER A 87 -7.04 21.53 29.95
CA SER A 87 -5.82 22.03 29.33
C SER A 87 -5.41 23.35 29.97
N LEU A 88 -4.22 23.42 30.52
CA LEU A 88 -3.63 24.65 31.08
C LEU A 88 -2.95 25.49 30.00
N GLY A 89 -2.65 24.89 28.85
CA GLY A 89 -1.90 25.53 27.78
C GLY A 89 -0.83 24.61 27.23
N SER A 90 0.25 25.19 26.71
CA SER A 90 1.40 24.44 26.19
C SER A 90 2.73 25.09 26.46
N LEU A 91 3.74 24.28 26.71
CA LEU A 91 5.13 24.69 26.74
C LEU A 91 5.69 24.60 25.33
N ARG A 92 6.28 25.69 24.85
CA ARG A 92 6.90 25.72 23.53
C ARG A 92 8.40 25.52 23.66
N TYR A 93 8.91 24.57 22.87
CA TYR A 93 10.34 24.27 22.80
C TYR A 93 10.80 24.30 21.35
N ARG A 94 11.93 24.96 21.10
CA ARG A 94 12.62 24.88 19.82
C ARG A 94 13.54 23.67 19.83
N ILE A 95 13.40 22.80 18.83
CA ILE A 95 14.27 21.66 18.60
C ILE A 95 15.54 22.15 17.89
N GLY A 96 16.71 21.83 18.43
CA GLY A 96 17.98 22.21 17.81
C GLY A 96 18.21 21.46 16.49
N VAL A 97 18.83 22.12 15.52
CA VAL A 97 19.16 21.56 14.20
C VAL A 97 19.92 20.23 14.25
N ASN A 98 20.71 20.00 15.30
CA ASN A 98 21.49 18.78 15.53
C ASN A 98 20.88 17.86 16.59
N ALA A 99 19.62 18.05 16.97
CA ALA A 99 18.95 17.18 17.92
C ALA A 99 19.01 15.72 17.44
N PRO A 100 19.31 14.74 18.31
CA PRO A 100 19.37 13.33 17.90
C PRO A 100 17.99 12.87 17.42
N LEU A 101 17.94 12.24 16.24
CA LEU A 101 16.69 11.78 15.64
C LEU A 101 16.15 10.55 16.40
N CYS A 102 14.84 10.51 16.56
CA CYS A 102 14.08 9.46 17.24
C CYS A 102 14.68 9.01 18.58
N THR A 103 15.27 9.96 19.30
CA THR A 103 15.82 9.74 20.64
C THR A 103 15.00 10.57 21.62
N PRO A 104 14.38 9.95 22.63
CA PRO A 104 13.57 10.67 23.61
C PRO A 104 14.37 11.72 24.38
N ILE A 105 13.89 12.95 24.41
CA ILE A 105 14.40 14.03 25.22
C ILE A 105 13.36 14.27 26.32
N PRO A 106 13.59 13.77 27.54
CA PRO A 106 12.60 13.84 28.61
C PRO A 106 12.38 15.26 29.12
N LEU A 107 11.12 15.57 29.42
CA LEU A 107 10.69 16.73 30.17
C LEU A 107 10.18 16.27 31.53
N THR A 108 10.94 16.55 32.59
CA THR A 108 10.65 16.04 33.92
C THR A 108 10.03 17.13 34.79
N ILE A 109 8.83 16.89 35.31
CA ILE A 109 8.18 17.79 36.27
C ILE A 109 8.76 17.52 37.66
N ARG A 110 9.17 18.57 38.36
CA ARG A 110 9.65 18.56 39.73
C ARG A 110 9.03 19.70 40.51
N GLY A 111 9.11 19.59 41.85
CA GLY A 111 8.67 20.65 42.79
C GLY A 111 7.20 21.06 42.53
N LEU A 112 6.36 20.11 42.13
CA LEU A 112 4.93 20.37 41.88
C LEU A 112 4.25 20.68 43.22
N VAL A 113 3.54 21.81 43.27
CA VAL A 113 2.66 22.19 44.34
C VAL A 113 1.35 22.70 43.72
N ILE A 114 0.24 22.09 44.10
CA ILE A 114 -1.10 22.49 43.64
C ILE A 114 -1.88 23.00 44.84
N GLY A 115 -2.37 24.22 44.76
CA GLY A 115 -3.14 24.86 45.83
C GLY A 115 -4.62 25.00 45.46
N ASP A 116 -5.50 24.91 46.46
CA ASP A 116 -6.91 25.28 46.30
C ASP A 116 -7.09 26.83 46.30
N SER A 117 -8.31 27.30 46.18
CA SER A 117 -8.65 28.74 46.20
C SER A 117 -8.42 29.42 47.55
N LEU A 118 -8.15 28.68 48.62
CA LEU A 118 -7.85 29.17 49.95
C LEU A 118 -6.36 29.09 50.29
N GLY A 119 -5.56 28.56 49.38
CA GLY A 119 -4.11 28.40 49.55
C GLY A 119 -3.69 27.11 50.26
N PHE A 120 -4.59 26.15 50.46
CA PHE A 120 -4.24 24.85 51.01
C PHE A 120 -3.71 23.92 49.90
N ALA A 121 -2.61 23.21 50.20
CA ALA A 121 -2.04 22.26 49.27
C ALA A 121 -2.97 21.07 49.04
N LEU A 122 -3.17 20.71 47.76
CA LEU A 122 -3.87 19.52 47.35
C LEU A 122 -2.87 18.38 47.12
N PRO A 123 -3.27 17.11 47.32
CA PRO A 123 -2.46 15.98 46.91
C PRO A 123 -2.17 16.04 45.42
N ASP A 124 -0.92 15.95 45.03
CA ASP A 124 -0.48 16.08 43.65
C ASP A 124 0.32 14.88 43.14
N SER A 125 0.39 14.76 41.81
CA SER A 125 1.23 13.83 41.10
C SER A 125 1.68 14.44 39.77
N ALA A 126 2.83 14.01 39.25
CA ALA A 126 3.39 14.50 38.02
C ALA A 126 3.53 13.37 37.00
N ILE A 127 3.10 13.60 35.76
CA ILE A 127 3.33 12.74 34.60
C ILE A 127 4.27 13.49 33.65
N ASN A 128 5.46 12.94 33.48
CA ASN A 128 6.48 13.54 32.61
C ASN A 128 6.14 13.38 31.15
N GLY A 129 6.60 14.31 30.31
CA GLY A 129 6.52 14.24 28.87
C GLY A 129 7.88 14.03 28.22
N GLU A 130 7.89 14.04 26.93
CA GLU A 130 9.13 14.02 26.14
C GLU A 130 8.95 14.68 24.78
N ILE A 131 10.07 15.08 24.19
CA ILE A 131 10.15 15.56 22.81
C ILE A 131 11.06 14.61 22.05
N GLN A 132 10.66 14.22 20.85
CA GLN A 132 11.51 13.48 19.93
C GLN A 132 11.62 14.25 18.61
N ALA A 133 12.86 14.42 18.13
CA ALA A 133 13.11 15.00 16.83
C ALA A 133 12.98 13.92 15.74
N GLY A 134 12.29 14.22 14.65
CA GLY A 134 12.18 13.35 13.48
C GLY A 134 12.15 14.19 12.21
N ILE A 135 12.62 13.63 11.10
CA ILE A 135 12.50 14.25 9.78
C ILE A 135 11.54 13.36 8.98
N PRO A 136 10.32 13.82 8.69
CA PRO A 136 9.39 13.04 7.88
C PRO A 136 10.05 12.59 6.58
N GLY A 137 10.01 11.29 6.30
CA GLY A 137 10.64 10.68 5.14
C GLY A 137 12.07 10.18 5.35
N ASP A 138 12.73 10.44 6.46
CA ASP A 138 14.09 9.93 6.78
C ASP A 138 14.01 8.65 7.63
N LEU A 139 13.62 7.55 7.01
CA LEU A 139 13.40 6.28 7.72
C LEU A 139 14.71 5.60 8.16
N ASN A 140 15.84 5.94 7.53
CA ASN A 140 17.15 5.38 7.87
C ASN A 140 17.92 6.23 8.90
N LEU A 141 17.40 7.41 9.27
CA LEU A 141 17.94 8.37 10.22
C LEU A 141 19.32 8.94 9.82
N ASP A 142 19.57 9.09 8.53
CA ASP A 142 20.82 9.66 8.00
C ASP A 142 20.74 11.17 7.71
N ARG A 143 19.60 11.80 8.06
CA ARG A 143 19.25 13.21 7.84
C ARG A 143 19.09 13.61 6.39
N ARG A 144 18.75 12.65 5.51
CA ARG A 144 18.47 12.88 4.10
C ARG A 144 17.28 12.06 3.67
N ILE A 145 16.38 12.66 2.92
CA ILE A 145 15.32 11.91 2.25
C ILE A 145 15.86 11.41 0.92
N SER A 146 15.94 10.12 0.75
CA SER A 146 16.55 9.45 -0.40
C SER A 146 15.75 8.23 -0.86
N ILE A 147 16.15 7.63 -1.98
CA ILE A 147 15.53 6.39 -2.46
C ILE A 147 15.67 5.22 -1.45
N LEU A 148 16.64 5.27 -0.54
CA LEU A 148 16.82 4.22 0.49
C LEU A 148 15.67 4.24 1.50
N ASP A 149 15.12 5.42 1.79
CA ASP A 149 13.99 5.60 2.67
C ASP A 149 12.71 5.13 2.01
N VAL A 150 12.53 5.46 0.74
CA VAL A 150 11.41 4.95 -0.09
C VAL A 150 11.39 3.42 -0.09
N ILE A 151 12.56 2.77 -0.30
CA ILE A 151 12.66 1.30 -0.25
C ILE A 151 12.25 0.78 1.14
N LYS A 152 12.66 1.46 2.21
CA LYS A 152 12.32 1.06 3.58
C LYS A 152 10.82 1.17 3.85
N LEU A 153 10.19 2.28 3.44
CA LEU A 153 8.75 2.50 3.56
C LEU A 153 7.95 1.45 2.76
N VAL A 154 8.31 1.24 1.50
CA VAL A 154 7.68 0.21 0.65
C VAL A 154 7.75 -1.17 1.30
N ARG A 155 8.88 -1.54 1.91
CA ARG A 155 9.04 -2.83 2.60
C ARG A 155 8.11 -2.96 3.82
N ILE A 156 7.86 -1.87 4.54
CA ILE A 156 6.88 -1.82 5.64
C ILE A 156 5.47 -2.06 5.07
N ILE A 157 5.08 -1.29 4.07
CA ILE A 157 3.73 -1.35 3.48
C ILE A 157 3.40 -2.75 2.93
N VAL A 158 4.34 -3.40 2.24
CA VAL A 158 4.11 -4.77 1.74
C VAL A 158 4.26 -5.84 2.83
N GLY A 159 4.68 -5.47 4.05
CA GLY A 159 4.82 -6.39 5.19
C GLY A 159 6.11 -7.21 5.19
N LYS A 160 7.16 -6.77 4.49
CA LYS A 160 8.51 -7.35 4.56
C LYS A 160 9.25 -6.93 5.83
N ASP A 161 8.99 -5.72 6.29
CA ASP A 161 9.47 -5.18 7.56
C ASP A 161 8.28 -4.92 8.50
N THR A 162 8.53 -4.88 9.80
CA THR A 162 7.46 -4.64 10.78
C THR A 162 7.02 -3.18 10.70
N GLU A 163 5.71 -2.98 10.67
CA GLU A 163 5.11 -1.65 10.77
C GLU A 163 5.36 -1.08 12.17
N PRO A 164 5.86 0.17 12.29
CA PRO A 164 6.06 0.81 13.57
C PRO A 164 4.72 1.13 14.24
N ASP A 165 4.71 1.14 15.56
CA ASP A 165 3.56 1.57 16.36
C ASP A 165 3.30 3.07 16.12
N SER A 166 2.03 3.46 15.97
CA SER A 166 1.61 4.84 15.67
C SER A 166 2.00 5.88 16.73
N THR A 167 2.43 5.43 17.91
CA THR A 167 2.91 6.29 18.98
C THR A 167 4.41 6.52 18.96
N THR A 168 5.12 5.98 17.97
CA THR A 168 6.59 6.03 17.90
C THR A 168 7.07 7.09 16.90
N CYS A 169 8.30 7.57 17.14
CA CYS A 169 8.98 8.45 16.19
C CYS A 169 9.17 7.79 14.82
N GLN A 170 9.37 6.47 14.78
CA GLN A 170 9.51 5.74 13.53
C GLN A 170 8.22 5.82 12.69
N PHE A 171 7.05 5.80 13.33
CA PHE A 171 5.79 6.04 12.64
C PHE A 171 5.70 7.49 12.15
N PHE A 172 5.98 8.46 13.01
CA PHE A 172 5.97 9.88 12.67
C PHE A 172 6.82 10.21 11.43
N ILE A 173 8.02 9.61 11.30
CA ILE A 173 8.87 9.84 10.13
C ILE A 173 8.44 9.05 8.90
N ALA A 174 7.70 7.95 9.07
CA ALA A 174 7.20 7.12 7.98
C ALA A 174 5.90 7.68 7.38
N ASP A 175 5.04 8.24 8.21
CA ASP A 175 3.82 8.97 7.83
C ASP A 175 4.22 10.34 7.26
N PHE A 176 4.54 10.33 5.95
CA PHE A 176 5.12 11.50 5.29
C PHE A 176 4.11 12.62 5.05
N ASN A 177 2.84 12.27 4.89
CA ASN A 177 1.77 13.22 4.63
C ASN A 177 1.01 13.64 5.90
N GLY A 178 1.21 12.94 7.04
CA GLY A 178 0.61 13.25 8.34
C GLY A 178 -0.86 12.88 8.43
N ASP A 179 -1.32 11.80 7.76
CA ASP A 179 -2.71 11.36 7.77
C ASP A 179 -2.98 10.18 8.73
N ASP A 180 -1.99 9.80 9.53
CA ASP A 180 -2.00 8.68 10.49
C ASP A 180 -2.13 7.29 9.83
N GLU A 181 -1.88 7.17 8.53
CA GLU A 181 -1.86 5.90 7.80
C GLU A 181 -0.53 5.73 7.05
N LEU A 182 0.06 4.52 7.05
CA LEU A 182 1.25 4.22 6.25
C LEU A 182 0.84 3.55 4.95
N ASP A 183 0.86 4.29 3.85
CA ASP A 183 0.40 3.79 2.56
C ASP A 183 1.18 4.35 1.35
N ILE A 184 0.67 4.08 0.15
CA ILE A 184 1.30 4.49 -1.11
C ILE A 184 1.30 6.01 -1.31
N THR A 185 0.50 6.77 -0.56
CA THR A 185 0.51 8.25 -0.64
C THR A 185 1.78 8.82 -0.03
N ASP A 186 2.29 8.20 1.07
CA ASP A 186 3.57 8.57 1.67
C ASP A 186 4.74 8.29 0.74
N VAL A 187 4.75 7.13 0.10
CA VAL A 187 5.75 6.77 -0.93
C VAL A 187 5.76 7.79 -2.05
N THR A 188 4.56 8.16 -2.55
CA THR A 188 4.44 9.14 -3.63
C THR A 188 4.92 10.53 -3.18
N GLY A 189 4.60 10.92 -1.95
CA GLY A 189 5.06 12.17 -1.34
C GLY A 189 6.59 12.23 -1.22
N GLN A 190 7.22 11.17 -0.70
CA GLN A 190 8.68 11.08 -0.61
C GLN A 190 9.35 11.14 -1.99
N VAL A 191 8.84 10.36 -2.97
CA VAL A 191 9.36 10.39 -4.35
C VAL A 191 9.26 11.79 -4.94
N ASN A 192 8.14 12.48 -4.77
CA ASN A 192 7.96 13.85 -5.24
C ASN A 192 8.99 14.80 -4.62
N THR A 193 9.30 14.65 -3.33
CA THR A 193 10.28 15.46 -2.62
C THR A 193 11.70 15.19 -3.14
N ILE A 194 12.09 13.92 -3.29
CA ILE A 194 13.41 13.53 -3.83
C ILE A 194 13.61 14.07 -5.25
N LEU A 195 12.57 14.05 -6.07
CA LEU A 195 12.62 14.51 -7.45
C LEU A 195 12.38 16.02 -7.59
N HIS A 196 12.25 16.76 -6.47
CA HIS A 196 11.93 18.19 -6.45
C HIS A 196 10.69 18.55 -7.27
N ILE A 197 9.71 17.66 -7.30
CA ILE A 197 8.44 17.87 -7.98
C ILE A 197 7.60 18.79 -7.08
N THR A 198 7.76 20.10 -7.23
CA THR A 198 6.86 21.08 -6.61
C THR A 198 5.45 20.92 -7.17
N LYS A 199 4.42 21.34 -6.42
CA LYS A 199 2.96 21.22 -6.68
C LYS A 199 2.44 21.53 -8.10
N GLN A 200 3.33 21.72 -9.07
CA GLN A 200 3.04 22.22 -10.41
C GLN A 200 2.92 21.12 -11.49
N LEU A 201 2.72 19.85 -11.10
CA LEU A 201 2.22 18.89 -12.07
C LEU A 201 0.76 19.26 -12.39
N ALA A 202 0.57 19.82 -13.60
CA ALA A 202 -0.74 20.25 -14.11
C ALA A 202 -1.70 19.07 -14.41
N ALA A 203 -1.39 17.86 -13.96
CA ALA A 203 -2.28 16.72 -14.10
C ALA A 203 -3.44 16.87 -13.12
N PRO A 204 -4.70 16.81 -13.57
CA PRO A 204 -5.83 16.84 -12.65
C PRO A 204 -5.76 15.63 -11.72
N VAL A 205 -6.07 15.84 -10.43
CA VAL A 205 -6.24 14.75 -9.47
C VAL A 205 -7.41 13.88 -9.97
N PRO A 206 -7.24 12.54 -10.07
CA PRO A 206 -8.35 11.67 -10.42
C PRO A 206 -9.52 11.85 -9.46
N SER A 207 -10.75 11.93 -9.97
CA SER A 207 -11.94 12.07 -9.12
C SER A 207 -12.36 10.73 -8.53
N VAL A 208 -12.08 9.63 -9.25
CA VAL A 208 -12.40 8.26 -8.83
C VAL A 208 -11.50 7.26 -9.55
N ALA A 209 -11.19 6.16 -8.85
CA ALA A 209 -10.58 4.98 -9.44
C ALA A 209 -11.47 3.76 -9.20
N LEU A 210 -11.59 2.89 -10.21
CA LEU A 210 -12.21 1.57 -10.10
C LEU A 210 -11.11 0.52 -10.25
N ILE A 211 -10.98 -0.35 -9.28
CA ILE A 211 -10.06 -1.49 -9.34
C ILE A 211 -10.82 -2.79 -9.19
N ARG A 212 -10.42 -3.83 -9.93
CA ARG A 212 -11.01 -5.16 -9.81
C ARG A 212 -10.03 -6.25 -10.22
N LEU A 213 -10.30 -7.46 -9.79
CA LEU A 213 -9.65 -8.65 -10.32
C LEU A 213 -10.41 -9.12 -11.57
N GLY A 214 -9.69 -9.33 -12.65
CA GLY A 214 -10.23 -9.93 -13.85
C GLY A 214 -10.45 -11.44 -13.69
N ALA A 215 -11.07 -12.06 -14.70
CA ALA A 215 -11.21 -13.50 -14.73
C ALA A 215 -9.86 -14.19 -14.82
N VAL A 216 -9.73 -15.38 -14.19
CA VAL A 216 -8.56 -16.23 -14.42
C VAL A 216 -8.48 -16.60 -15.91
N GLU A 217 -7.35 -16.34 -16.52
CA GLU A 217 -7.14 -16.56 -17.96
C GLU A 217 -5.78 -17.20 -18.24
N ALA A 218 -5.58 -17.66 -19.47
CA ALA A 218 -4.30 -18.18 -19.92
C ALA A 218 -3.33 -17.01 -20.18
N GLY A 219 -2.20 -17.01 -19.48
CA GLY A 219 -1.11 -16.06 -19.72
C GLY A 219 -0.34 -16.39 -21.00
N ALA A 220 0.41 -15.43 -21.53
CA ALA A 220 1.18 -15.56 -22.77
C ALA A 220 2.21 -16.72 -22.76
N SER A 221 2.69 -17.11 -21.58
CA SER A 221 3.61 -18.25 -21.39
C SER A 221 2.93 -19.60 -21.20
N GLY A 222 1.58 -19.68 -21.33
CA GLY A 222 0.80 -20.90 -21.18
C GLY A 222 0.41 -21.25 -19.74
N GLY A 223 0.77 -20.42 -18.75
CA GLY A 223 0.31 -20.51 -17.36
C GLY A 223 -1.02 -19.79 -17.15
N LEU A 224 -1.64 -19.96 -15.98
CA LEU A 224 -2.81 -19.18 -15.57
C LEU A 224 -2.40 -17.89 -14.91
N VAL A 225 -3.17 -16.83 -15.15
CA VAL A 225 -2.97 -15.52 -14.52
C VAL A 225 -4.29 -14.93 -14.04
N VAL A 226 -4.21 -14.09 -13.00
CA VAL A 226 -5.29 -13.22 -12.55
C VAL A 226 -4.91 -11.78 -12.89
N PRO A 227 -5.62 -11.11 -13.80
CA PRO A 227 -5.39 -9.71 -14.08
C PRO A 227 -5.87 -8.83 -12.94
N VAL A 228 -5.11 -7.77 -12.63
CA VAL A 228 -5.57 -6.62 -11.84
C VAL A 228 -5.86 -5.50 -12.83
N GLU A 229 -7.11 -5.09 -12.89
CA GLU A 229 -7.58 -4.04 -13.79
C GLU A 229 -7.82 -2.76 -13.02
N LEU A 230 -7.34 -1.64 -13.55
CA LEU A 230 -7.57 -0.31 -13.02
C LEU A 230 -8.22 0.57 -14.09
N GLN A 231 -9.22 1.33 -13.68
CA GLN A 231 -9.81 2.41 -14.46
C GLN A 231 -9.78 3.69 -13.64
N SER A 232 -9.30 4.78 -14.24
CA SER A 232 -9.29 6.10 -13.60
C SER A 232 -9.54 7.19 -14.64
N ASP A 233 -9.98 8.35 -14.18
CA ASP A 233 -10.20 9.55 -15.01
C ASP A 233 -8.98 10.49 -15.04
N GLY A 234 -7.89 10.15 -14.35
CA GLY A 234 -6.65 10.90 -14.31
C GLY A 234 -5.43 10.01 -14.08
N LEU A 235 -4.24 10.64 -14.00
CA LEU A 235 -2.96 9.94 -13.75
C LEU A 235 -2.91 9.41 -12.33
N VAL A 236 -2.67 8.11 -12.18
CA VAL A 236 -2.44 7.42 -10.89
C VAL A 236 -0.93 7.23 -10.74
N ALA A 237 -0.32 7.87 -9.73
CA ALA A 237 1.12 7.79 -9.47
C ALA A 237 1.51 6.61 -8.59
N GLY A 238 0.57 6.12 -7.76
CA GLY A 238 0.78 4.98 -6.89
C GLY A 238 -0.47 4.12 -6.73
N LEU A 239 -0.28 2.82 -6.58
CA LEU A 239 -1.33 1.83 -6.31
C LEU A 239 -0.81 0.82 -5.29
N GLN A 240 -1.59 0.63 -4.24
CA GLN A 240 -1.40 -0.41 -3.23
C GLN A 240 -2.65 -1.29 -3.19
N ALA A 241 -2.48 -2.60 -2.98
CA ALA A 241 -3.60 -3.48 -2.71
C ALA A 241 -3.17 -4.79 -2.04
N THR A 242 -4.15 -5.45 -1.42
CA THR A 242 -4.04 -6.78 -0.83
C THR A 242 -4.96 -7.74 -1.56
N VAL A 243 -4.42 -8.89 -1.99
CA VAL A 243 -5.19 -9.99 -2.58
C VAL A 243 -5.12 -11.20 -1.66
N ARG A 244 -6.27 -11.67 -1.17
CA ARG A 244 -6.40 -12.86 -0.34
C ARG A 244 -6.80 -14.05 -1.19
N PHE A 245 -6.23 -15.22 -0.90
CA PHE A 245 -6.49 -16.46 -1.62
C PHE A 245 -6.33 -17.68 -0.70
N ASP A 246 -6.87 -18.83 -1.11
CA ASP A 246 -6.69 -20.09 -0.37
C ASP A 246 -5.39 -20.77 -0.81
N PRO A 247 -4.34 -20.81 0.05
CA PRO A 247 -3.06 -21.42 -0.29
C PRO A 247 -3.13 -22.96 -0.38
N SER A 248 -4.21 -23.59 0.04
CA SER A 248 -4.43 -25.03 -0.16
C SER A 248 -4.84 -25.38 -1.59
N ILE A 249 -5.46 -24.43 -2.29
CA ILE A 249 -6.02 -24.58 -3.64
C ILE A 249 -5.06 -24.06 -4.71
N VAL A 250 -4.40 -22.92 -4.42
CA VAL A 250 -3.56 -22.20 -5.40
C VAL A 250 -2.27 -21.69 -4.77
N SER A 251 -1.21 -21.62 -5.55
CA SER A 251 -0.01 -20.85 -5.25
C SER A 251 0.13 -19.68 -6.23
N LEU A 252 0.63 -18.54 -5.74
CA LEU A 252 0.90 -17.38 -6.56
C LEU A 252 2.38 -17.33 -6.95
N GLY A 253 2.64 -16.96 -8.20
CA GLY A 253 3.97 -16.59 -8.68
C GLY A 253 4.24 -15.10 -8.45
N THR A 254 5.40 -14.64 -8.90
CA THR A 254 5.79 -13.21 -8.83
C THR A 254 4.89 -12.39 -9.73
N PRO A 255 4.15 -11.39 -9.22
CA PRO A 255 3.34 -10.49 -10.04
C PRO A 255 4.18 -9.72 -11.05
N GLN A 256 3.59 -9.38 -12.19
CA GLN A 256 4.27 -8.71 -13.29
C GLN A 256 3.45 -7.53 -13.80
N LEU A 257 4.10 -6.38 -13.99
CA LEU A 257 3.51 -5.21 -14.63
C LEU A 257 3.29 -5.46 -16.12
N THR A 258 2.27 -4.85 -16.70
CA THR A 258 1.90 -5.02 -18.11
C THR A 258 2.07 -3.78 -18.95
N GLY A 259 2.34 -3.93 -20.24
CA GLY A 259 2.25 -2.87 -21.24
C GLY A 259 2.94 -1.56 -20.87
N SER A 260 2.19 -0.47 -20.93
CA SER A 260 2.68 0.89 -20.67
C SER A 260 3.08 1.16 -19.22
N VAL A 261 2.66 0.31 -18.29
CA VAL A 261 3.01 0.44 -16.86
C VAL A 261 4.27 -0.34 -16.47
N SER A 262 4.89 -1.07 -17.39
CA SER A 262 6.12 -1.86 -17.17
C SER A 262 7.34 -1.02 -16.76
N VAL A 263 7.27 0.30 -16.92
CA VAL A 263 8.31 1.27 -16.51
C VAL A 263 8.19 1.67 -15.04
N LEU A 264 7.09 1.32 -14.38
CA LEU A 264 6.87 1.60 -12.95
C LEU A 264 7.64 0.60 -12.09
N SER A 265 7.83 0.97 -10.82
CA SER A 265 8.35 0.07 -9.80
C SER A 265 7.23 -0.77 -9.21
N LEU A 266 7.52 -2.05 -8.98
CA LEU A 266 6.63 -3.00 -8.32
C LEU A 266 7.40 -3.65 -7.17
N ASP A 267 6.83 -3.63 -5.97
CA ASP A 267 7.23 -4.49 -4.88
C ASP A 267 6.05 -5.32 -4.38
N ALA A 268 6.31 -6.55 -3.99
CA ALA A 268 5.25 -7.47 -3.58
C ALA A 268 5.77 -8.51 -2.59
N LEU A 269 4.86 -8.98 -1.72
CA LEU A 269 5.09 -10.09 -0.82
C LEU A 269 3.89 -11.04 -0.86
N VAL A 270 4.18 -12.32 -1.09
CA VAL A 270 3.20 -13.42 -0.93
C VAL A 270 3.53 -14.18 0.34
N LYS A 271 2.62 -14.19 1.31
CA LYS A 271 2.77 -14.90 2.59
C LYS A 271 1.42 -15.33 3.11
N ASP A 272 1.29 -16.57 3.56
CA ASP A 272 0.14 -17.12 4.31
C ASP A 272 -1.23 -16.86 3.64
N GLY A 273 -1.34 -17.06 2.32
CA GLY A 273 -2.58 -16.83 1.56
C GLY A 273 -2.90 -15.36 1.30
N VAL A 274 -1.92 -14.47 1.48
CA VAL A 274 -2.04 -13.03 1.23
C VAL A 274 -0.94 -12.58 0.29
N LEU A 275 -1.31 -11.89 -0.78
CA LEU A 275 -0.41 -11.09 -1.61
C LEU A 275 -0.65 -9.63 -1.30
N ARG A 276 0.40 -8.92 -0.85
CA ARG A 276 0.43 -7.46 -0.80
C ARG A 276 1.35 -6.94 -1.90
N PHE A 277 0.94 -5.88 -2.56
CA PHE A 277 1.78 -5.25 -3.58
C PHE A 277 1.61 -3.74 -3.59
N VAL A 278 2.66 -3.07 -4.05
CA VAL A 278 2.66 -1.64 -4.37
C VAL A 278 3.24 -1.42 -5.76
N VAL A 279 2.65 -0.50 -6.51
CA VAL A 279 3.12 -0.04 -7.83
C VAL A 279 3.26 1.47 -7.77
N PHE A 280 4.41 2.02 -8.16
CA PHE A 280 4.67 3.45 -8.09
C PHE A 280 5.66 3.92 -9.15
N GLY A 281 5.57 5.19 -9.52
CA GLY A 281 6.53 5.85 -10.40
C GLY A 281 7.77 6.32 -9.62
N THR A 282 8.95 6.27 -10.25
CA THR A 282 10.22 6.76 -9.69
C THR A 282 10.81 7.93 -10.49
N GLN A 283 10.06 8.43 -11.46
CA GLN A 283 10.45 9.58 -12.28
C GLN A 283 9.27 10.57 -12.38
N PRO A 284 9.55 11.86 -12.64
CA PRO A 284 8.51 12.87 -12.78
C PRO A 284 7.47 12.49 -13.84
N GLY A 285 6.19 12.55 -13.49
CA GLY A 285 5.08 12.26 -14.39
C GLY A 285 4.88 10.79 -14.75
N GLN A 286 5.64 9.87 -14.16
CA GLN A 286 5.37 8.45 -14.28
C GLN A 286 4.12 8.06 -13.48
N GLY A 287 3.33 7.16 -14.05
CA GLY A 287 2.13 6.64 -13.43
C GLY A 287 1.32 5.80 -14.39
N ILE A 288 0.18 5.32 -13.92
CA ILE A 288 -0.82 4.63 -14.71
C ILE A 288 -1.70 5.70 -15.34
N ALA A 289 -1.71 5.77 -16.67
CA ALA A 289 -2.45 6.79 -17.41
C ALA A 289 -3.97 6.65 -17.19
N ALA A 290 -4.69 7.77 -17.38
CA ALA A 290 -6.16 7.76 -17.41
C ALA A 290 -6.70 6.76 -18.44
N GLY A 291 -7.84 6.17 -18.13
CA GLY A 291 -8.49 5.14 -18.92
C GLY A 291 -8.68 3.84 -18.15
N SER A 292 -8.88 2.74 -18.86
CA SER A 292 -9.00 1.41 -18.29
C SER A 292 -7.95 0.46 -18.87
N GLY A 293 -7.39 -0.42 -18.04
CA GLY A 293 -6.42 -1.39 -18.50
C GLY A 293 -5.97 -2.36 -17.41
N ILE A 294 -5.29 -3.41 -17.86
CA ILE A 294 -4.63 -4.36 -16.97
C ILE A 294 -3.30 -3.73 -16.53
N VAL A 295 -3.16 -3.57 -15.22
CA VAL A 295 -1.95 -3.01 -14.59
C VAL A 295 -0.97 -4.12 -14.22
N LEU A 296 -1.50 -5.22 -13.69
CA LEU A 296 -0.71 -6.29 -13.10
C LEU A 296 -1.28 -7.65 -13.52
N LEU A 297 -0.42 -8.60 -13.80
CA LEU A 297 -0.75 -10.01 -13.95
C LEU A 297 -0.19 -10.77 -12.75
N ILE A 298 -1.04 -11.52 -12.07
CA ILE A 298 -0.66 -12.40 -10.96
C ILE A 298 -0.62 -13.83 -11.49
N PRO A 299 0.57 -14.42 -11.72
CA PRO A 299 0.68 -15.82 -12.13
C PRO A 299 0.15 -16.73 -11.02
N ILE A 300 -0.65 -17.74 -11.41
CA ILE A 300 -1.18 -18.71 -10.47
C ILE A 300 -0.88 -20.13 -10.93
N THR A 301 -0.72 -21.04 -9.96
CA THR A 301 -0.60 -22.47 -10.21
C THR A 301 -1.57 -23.20 -9.30
N LEU A 302 -2.50 -23.96 -9.90
CA LEU A 302 -3.45 -24.75 -9.16
C LEU A 302 -2.74 -25.95 -8.52
N ARG A 303 -3.11 -26.27 -7.27
CA ARG A 303 -2.58 -27.46 -6.61
C ARG A 303 -3.27 -28.72 -7.13
N ASN A 304 -2.56 -29.86 -7.06
CA ASN A 304 -3.03 -31.14 -7.58
C ASN A 304 -4.40 -31.53 -7.03
N GLY A 305 -5.29 -31.95 -7.93
CA GLY A 305 -6.67 -32.38 -7.63
C GLY A 305 -7.71 -31.27 -7.58
N THR A 306 -7.33 -30.00 -7.75
CA THR A 306 -8.26 -28.87 -7.78
C THR A 306 -8.89 -28.75 -9.16
N THR A 307 -10.22 -28.83 -9.21
CA THR A 307 -11.03 -28.64 -10.44
C THR A 307 -11.79 -27.31 -10.44
N GLU A 308 -11.88 -26.66 -9.30
CA GLU A 308 -12.52 -25.36 -9.13
C GLU A 308 -11.49 -24.22 -9.18
N LEU A 309 -11.87 -23.12 -9.81
CA LEU A 309 -11.06 -21.92 -9.78
C LEU A 309 -11.14 -21.27 -8.38
N PRO A 310 -10.00 -20.87 -7.81
CA PRO A 310 -9.98 -20.22 -6.52
C PRO A 310 -10.73 -18.90 -6.55
N ALA A 311 -11.38 -18.56 -5.45
CA ALA A 311 -11.85 -17.22 -5.20
C ALA A 311 -10.67 -16.35 -4.76
N PHE A 312 -10.63 -15.11 -5.24
CA PHE A 312 -9.70 -14.09 -4.82
C PHE A 312 -10.48 -12.92 -4.26
N ASP A 313 -10.03 -12.39 -3.12
CA ASP A 313 -10.60 -11.20 -2.51
C ASP A 313 -9.59 -10.05 -2.57
N LEU A 314 -10.07 -8.87 -3.01
CA LEU A 314 -9.27 -7.66 -3.13
C LEU A 314 -9.66 -6.69 -2.02
N SER A 315 -8.69 -6.28 -1.21
CA SER A 315 -8.88 -5.37 -0.08
C SER A 315 -7.70 -4.40 0.08
N ASP A 316 -7.79 -3.53 1.06
CA ASP A 316 -6.74 -2.58 1.46
C ASP A 316 -6.19 -1.81 0.26
N VAL A 317 -7.11 -1.34 -0.61
CA VAL A 317 -6.75 -0.64 -1.83
C VAL A 317 -6.56 0.83 -1.56
N VAL A 318 -5.39 1.34 -1.88
CA VAL A 318 -5.08 2.77 -1.88
C VAL A 318 -4.55 3.18 -3.24
N VAL A 319 -5.05 4.28 -3.76
CA VAL A 319 -4.62 4.89 -5.02
C VAL A 319 -4.13 6.31 -4.72
N ALA A 320 -2.91 6.60 -5.15
CA ALA A 320 -2.30 7.91 -4.99
C ALA A 320 -2.30 8.68 -6.32
N SER A 321 -2.69 9.95 -6.28
CA SER A 321 -2.53 10.88 -7.39
C SER A 321 -1.08 11.32 -7.55
N ALA A 322 -0.76 12.02 -8.64
CA ALA A 322 0.56 12.62 -8.85
C ALA A 322 0.92 13.69 -7.79
N GLN A 323 -0.07 14.23 -7.07
CA GLN A 323 0.10 15.17 -5.97
C GLN A 323 0.22 14.49 -4.61
N ALA A 324 0.40 13.17 -4.56
CA ALA A 324 0.41 12.34 -3.35
C ALA A 324 -0.90 12.42 -2.54
N GLN A 325 -2.02 12.69 -3.20
CA GLN A 325 -3.34 12.70 -2.57
C GLN A 325 -4.04 11.37 -2.78
N ARG A 326 -4.75 10.91 -1.75
CA ARG A 326 -5.57 9.70 -1.83
C ARG A 326 -6.73 9.92 -2.80
N VAL A 327 -6.87 9.02 -3.77
CA VAL A 327 -7.97 9.02 -4.74
C VAL A 327 -9.10 8.14 -4.22
N PRO A 328 -10.37 8.59 -4.25
CA PRO A 328 -11.50 7.73 -3.93
C PRO A 328 -11.53 6.47 -4.80
N VAL A 329 -11.65 5.29 -4.16
CA VAL A 329 -11.59 3.99 -4.85
C VAL A 329 -12.89 3.24 -4.71
N THR A 330 -13.34 2.66 -5.82
CA THR A 330 -14.39 1.63 -5.84
C THR A 330 -13.75 0.28 -6.15
N ILE A 331 -13.99 -0.72 -5.31
CA ILE A 331 -13.59 -2.10 -5.59
C ILE A 331 -14.71 -2.76 -6.37
N GLY A 332 -14.43 -3.13 -7.61
CA GLY A 332 -15.39 -3.83 -8.47
C GLY A 332 -15.52 -5.30 -8.05
N THR A 333 -16.68 -5.89 -8.30
CA THR A 333 -16.87 -7.32 -8.09
C THR A 333 -15.90 -8.11 -8.98
N PRO A 334 -15.22 -9.14 -8.42
CA PRO A 334 -14.36 -10.01 -9.23
C PRO A 334 -15.15 -10.59 -10.39
N VAL A 335 -14.58 -10.58 -11.57
CA VAL A 335 -15.19 -11.26 -12.73
C VAL A 335 -15.14 -12.74 -12.45
N LYS A 336 -16.32 -13.37 -12.29
CA LYS A 336 -16.39 -14.81 -12.06
C LYS A 336 -15.76 -15.52 -13.25
N ALA A 337 -14.66 -16.21 -13.00
CA ALA A 337 -14.00 -17.00 -14.02
C ALA A 337 -14.98 -18.05 -14.55
N ALA A 338 -14.98 -18.27 -15.85
CA ALA A 338 -15.68 -19.41 -16.42
C ALA A 338 -15.11 -20.68 -15.80
N ALA A 339 -15.97 -21.60 -15.35
CA ALA A 339 -15.54 -22.86 -14.76
C ALA A 339 -14.47 -23.52 -15.65
N LEU A 340 -13.41 -24.05 -15.03
CA LEU A 340 -12.40 -24.81 -15.76
C LEU A 340 -13.05 -25.99 -16.47
N PRO A 341 -12.53 -26.37 -17.65
CA PRO A 341 -12.98 -27.57 -18.29
C PRO A 341 -12.81 -28.80 -17.39
N ILE A 342 -13.81 -29.65 -17.32
CA ILE A 342 -13.77 -30.88 -16.53
C ILE A 342 -13.18 -32.08 -17.30
N ALA A 343 -13.02 -31.92 -18.62
CA ALA A 343 -12.48 -32.93 -19.53
C ALA A 343 -11.71 -32.25 -20.67
N PHE A 344 -10.75 -33.00 -21.25
CA PHE A 344 -10.16 -32.60 -22.52
C PHE A 344 -11.23 -32.58 -23.60
N SER A 345 -11.23 -31.59 -24.45
CA SER A 345 -12.09 -31.57 -25.65
C SER A 345 -11.34 -30.91 -26.79
N LEU A 346 -11.69 -31.32 -28.01
CA LEU A 346 -11.26 -30.70 -29.24
C LEU A 346 -12.48 -30.14 -29.97
N GLY A 347 -12.55 -28.82 -30.10
CA GLY A 347 -13.68 -28.16 -30.76
C GLY A 347 -13.71 -28.33 -32.29
N VAL A 348 -14.86 -28.05 -32.87
CA VAL A 348 -14.98 -27.93 -34.33
C VAL A 348 -14.32 -26.62 -34.75
N ASN A 349 -13.47 -26.69 -35.79
CA ASN A 349 -12.85 -25.50 -36.36
C ASN A 349 -13.89 -24.55 -36.96
N ARG A 350 -13.67 -23.26 -36.83
CA ARG A 350 -14.55 -22.21 -37.36
C ARG A 350 -13.74 -21.11 -38.06
N PRO A 351 -14.11 -20.72 -39.27
CA PRO A 351 -15.14 -21.33 -40.16
C PRO A 351 -14.72 -22.73 -40.63
N ASN A 352 -15.68 -23.54 -41.09
CA ASN A 352 -15.46 -24.80 -41.80
C ASN A 352 -16.60 -25.04 -42.79
N PRO A 353 -16.38 -25.02 -44.09
CA PRO A 353 -15.10 -24.81 -44.79
C PRO A 353 -14.50 -23.42 -44.54
N PHE A 354 -13.16 -23.27 -44.72
CA PHE A 354 -12.45 -22.05 -44.48
C PHE A 354 -11.53 -21.61 -45.63
N ASN A 355 -11.19 -20.30 -45.70
CA ASN A 355 -10.30 -19.68 -46.67
C ASN A 355 -9.68 -18.40 -46.10
N PRO A 356 -8.38 -18.24 -45.98
CA PRO A 356 -7.38 -19.32 -45.82
C PRO A 356 -7.22 -19.78 -44.37
N SER A 357 -7.87 -19.10 -43.39
CA SER A 357 -7.65 -19.33 -41.96
C SER A 357 -8.87 -19.87 -41.23
N THR A 358 -8.60 -20.63 -40.17
CA THR A 358 -9.64 -21.17 -39.28
C THR A 358 -9.12 -21.19 -37.83
N GLN A 359 -10.04 -21.09 -36.89
CA GLN A 359 -9.75 -21.21 -35.45
C GLN A 359 -10.17 -22.58 -34.94
N ILE A 360 -9.33 -23.18 -34.11
CA ILE A 360 -9.57 -24.46 -33.47
C ILE A 360 -9.56 -24.19 -31.95
N ALA A 361 -10.69 -24.38 -31.30
CA ALA A 361 -10.83 -24.31 -29.85
C ALA A 361 -10.60 -25.69 -29.24
N TYR A 362 -10.00 -25.73 -28.05
CA TYR A 362 -9.81 -26.96 -27.27
C TYR A 362 -9.77 -26.66 -25.78
N ASP A 363 -10.16 -27.63 -24.99
CA ASP A 363 -10.24 -27.55 -23.54
C ASP A 363 -9.19 -28.44 -22.88
N VAL A 364 -8.59 -27.95 -21.80
CA VAL A 364 -7.56 -28.62 -21.00
C VAL A 364 -8.03 -28.65 -19.55
N PRO A 365 -8.36 -29.81 -18.96
CA PRO A 365 -8.89 -29.88 -17.60
C PRO A 365 -7.81 -29.82 -16.53
N GLN A 366 -6.56 -30.16 -16.85
CA GLN A 366 -5.40 -30.18 -15.93
C GLN A 366 -4.12 -29.95 -16.72
N GLN A 367 -3.08 -29.52 -16.01
CA GLN A 367 -1.77 -29.32 -16.65
C GLN A 367 -1.31 -30.57 -17.40
N ALA A 368 -0.98 -30.44 -18.68
CA ALA A 368 -0.51 -31.50 -19.54
C ALA A 368 0.38 -30.99 -20.67
N HIS A 369 1.30 -31.79 -21.14
CA HIS A 369 1.97 -31.54 -22.40
C HIS A 369 1.01 -31.87 -23.55
N LEU A 370 0.74 -30.89 -24.40
CA LEU A 370 -0.21 -31.01 -25.52
C LEU A 370 0.51 -30.94 -26.86
N THR A 371 0.01 -31.74 -27.80
CA THR A 371 0.35 -31.62 -29.20
C THR A 371 -0.93 -31.48 -30.01
N LEU A 372 -1.07 -30.37 -30.75
CA LEU A 372 -2.12 -30.18 -31.73
C LEU A 372 -1.47 -30.05 -33.11
N ALA A 373 -1.72 -31.03 -33.98
CA ALA A 373 -1.12 -31.10 -35.31
C ALA A 373 -2.16 -31.31 -36.39
N VAL A 374 -1.87 -30.79 -37.58
CA VAL A 374 -2.71 -30.92 -38.81
C VAL A 374 -2.07 -31.94 -39.71
N TYR A 375 -2.90 -32.84 -40.29
CA TYR A 375 -2.51 -33.92 -41.18
C TYR A 375 -3.30 -33.85 -42.48
N ASN A 376 -2.66 -34.30 -43.56
CA ASN A 376 -3.36 -34.53 -44.82
C ASN A 376 -4.10 -35.91 -44.81
N VAL A 377 -4.85 -36.21 -45.87
CA VAL A 377 -5.61 -37.48 -45.96
C VAL A 377 -4.74 -38.74 -46.02
N LEU A 378 -3.44 -38.60 -46.29
CA LEU A 378 -2.47 -39.71 -46.26
C LEU A 378 -1.86 -39.90 -44.86
N GLY A 379 -2.28 -39.09 -43.86
CA GLY A 379 -1.76 -39.17 -42.49
C GLY A 379 -0.40 -38.49 -42.29
N GLN A 380 0.10 -37.73 -43.28
CA GLN A 380 1.33 -36.98 -43.14
C GLN A 380 1.10 -35.67 -42.37
N GLU A 381 1.95 -35.35 -41.41
CA GLU A 381 1.88 -34.10 -40.66
C GLU A 381 2.18 -32.90 -41.59
N VAL A 382 1.26 -31.94 -41.63
CA VAL A 382 1.36 -30.71 -42.44
C VAL A 382 1.97 -29.60 -41.61
N VAL A 383 1.49 -29.43 -40.39
CA VAL A 383 1.99 -28.43 -39.44
C VAL A 383 1.60 -28.80 -38.02
N ARG A 384 2.43 -28.45 -37.07
CA ARG A 384 2.17 -28.56 -35.63
C ARG A 384 1.84 -27.19 -35.09
N LEU A 385 0.62 -27.01 -34.61
CA LEU A 385 0.09 -25.74 -34.12
C LEU A 385 0.41 -25.51 -32.66
N VAL A 386 0.43 -26.59 -31.86
CA VAL A 386 0.76 -26.56 -30.41
C VAL A 386 1.69 -27.72 -30.09
N ASN A 387 2.72 -27.46 -29.28
CA ASN A 387 3.64 -28.47 -28.74
C ASN A 387 4.28 -27.94 -27.46
N SER A 388 3.50 -27.88 -26.38
CA SER A 388 3.95 -27.30 -25.11
C SER A 388 3.14 -27.83 -23.92
N VAL A 389 3.67 -27.62 -22.72
CA VAL A 389 2.92 -27.84 -21.48
C VAL A 389 1.93 -26.69 -21.33
N GLN A 390 0.65 -27.02 -21.14
CA GLN A 390 -0.41 -26.05 -20.87
C GLN A 390 -1.14 -26.37 -19.57
N GLN A 391 -1.58 -25.34 -18.88
CA GLN A 391 -2.38 -25.44 -17.66
C GLN A 391 -3.84 -25.77 -17.97
N ALA A 392 -4.65 -26.04 -16.94
CA ALA A 392 -6.09 -26.13 -17.09
C ALA A 392 -6.65 -24.81 -17.68
N GLY A 393 -7.51 -24.90 -18.72
CA GLY A 393 -8.04 -23.72 -19.37
C GLY A 393 -8.70 -24.02 -20.72
N ARG A 394 -9.28 -22.99 -21.32
CA ARG A 394 -9.85 -23.00 -22.68
C ARG A 394 -8.93 -22.25 -23.60
N TYR A 395 -8.58 -22.87 -24.73
CA TYR A 395 -7.59 -22.35 -25.66
C TYR A 395 -8.16 -22.26 -27.07
N THR A 396 -7.62 -21.36 -27.85
CA THR A 396 -7.93 -21.25 -29.30
C THR A 396 -6.62 -21.03 -30.05
N VAL A 397 -6.39 -21.78 -31.10
CA VAL A 397 -5.26 -21.61 -32.00
C VAL A 397 -5.77 -21.40 -33.44
N THR A 398 -5.06 -20.57 -34.19
CA THR A 398 -5.40 -20.31 -35.59
C THR A 398 -4.49 -21.09 -36.51
N TRP A 399 -5.06 -21.78 -37.51
CA TRP A 399 -4.32 -22.28 -38.65
C TRP A 399 -4.62 -21.40 -39.88
N ASP A 400 -3.54 -20.89 -40.46
CA ASP A 400 -3.58 -19.99 -41.63
C ASP A 400 -3.53 -20.71 -42.98
N GLY A 401 -3.72 -22.04 -43.02
CA GLY A 401 -3.69 -22.84 -44.21
C GLY A 401 -2.30 -23.05 -44.81
N ARG A 402 -1.22 -22.94 -43.99
CA ARG A 402 0.17 -23.16 -44.39
C ARG A 402 0.76 -24.40 -43.76
N ASN A 403 1.78 -24.99 -44.42
CA ASN A 403 2.58 -26.09 -43.87
C ASN A 403 3.71 -25.54 -42.98
N ALA A 404 4.48 -26.45 -42.37
CA ALA A 404 5.59 -26.11 -41.51
C ALA A 404 6.70 -25.28 -42.20
N GLN A 405 6.78 -25.25 -43.50
CA GLN A 405 7.71 -24.46 -44.32
C GLN A 405 7.10 -23.11 -44.76
N GLY A 406 5.91 -22.76 -44.29
CA GLY A 406 5.20 -21.53 -44.64
C GLY A 406 4.55 -21.53 -46.02
N GLN A 407 4.55 -22.67 -46.74
CA GLN A 407 3.91 -22.82 -48.06
C GLN A 407 2.41 -23.06 -47.90
N ALA A 408 1.60 -22.47 -48.78
CA ALA A 408 0.17 -22.64 -48.76
C ALA A 408 -0.24 -24.09 -49.05
N ALA A 409 -1.01 -24.68 -48.18
CA ALA A 409 -1.59 -26.02 -48.34
C ALA A 409 -2.64 -26.02 -49.47
N SER A 410 -2.84 -27.13 -50.14
CA SER A 410 -3.81 -27.28 -51.25
C SER A 410 -5.24 -27.31 -50.73
N SER A 411 -6.23 -26.89 -51.53
CA SER A 411 -7.64 -27.12 -51.21
C SER A 411 -7.89 -28.61 -51.00
N GLY A 412 -8.65 -28.94 -49.97
CA GLY A 412 -8.95 -30.34 -49.67
C GLY A 412 -9.36 -30.58 -48.23
N VAL A 413 -9.47 -31.86 -47.87
CA VAL A 413 -9.78 -32.31 -46.51
C VAL A 413 -8.50 -32.51 -45.72
N TYR A 414 -8.50 -31.99 -44.51
CA TYR A 414 -7.43 -32.15 -43.52
C TYR A 414 -8.00 -32.71 -42.24
N LEU A 415 -7.15 -33.42 -41.49
CA LEU A 415 -7.44 -33.88 -40.13
C LEU A 415 -6.59 -33.04 -39.14
N TYR A 416 -7.16 -32.66 -38.03
CA TYR A 416 -6.39 -32.13 -36.92
C TYR A 416 -6.58 -33.01 -35.69
N ARG A 417 -5.49 -33.22 -34.94
CA ARG A 417 -5.45 -34.12 -33.78
C ARG A 417 -4.85 -33.41 -32.61
N LEU A 418 -5.59 -33.44 -31.47
CA LEU A 418 -5.10 -33.05 -30.18
C LEU A 418 -4.73 -34.33 -29.41
N SER A 419 -3.51 -34.35 -28.83
CA SER A 419 -3.07 -35.41 -27.92
C SER A 419 -2.42 -34.79 -26.67
N SER A 420 -2.60 -35.45 -25.53
CA SER A 420 -2.02 -35.03 -24.26
C SER A 420 -1.08 -36.11 -23.69
N SER A 421 -0.14 -35.68 -22.85
CA SER A 421 0.74 -36.60 -22.08
C SER A 421 -0.01 -37.47 -21.10
N THR A 422 -1.29 -37.18 -20.82
CA THR A 422 -2.18 -37.96 -19.95
C THR A 422 -2.97 -39.04 -20.67
N GLY A 423 -2.74 -39.23 -21.98
CA GLY A 423 -3.36 -40.28 -22.78
C GLY A 423 -4.60 -39.85 -23.56
N PHE A 424 -5.06 -38.60 -23.47
CA PHE A 424 -6.15 -38.11 -24.28
C PHE A 424 -5.71 -37.97 -25.74
N VAL A 425 -6.55 -38.43 -26.68
CA VAL A 425 -6.38 -38.24 -28.13
C VAL A 425 -7.75 -38.05 -28.77
N GLU A 426 -7.93 -36.95 -29.49
CA GLU A 426 -9.13 -36.69 -30.32
C GLU A 426 -8.71 -36.13 -31.66
N SER A 427 -9.44 -36.53 -32.73
CA SER A 427 -9.19 -36.05 -34.11
C SER A 427 -10.46 -35.56 -34.74
N ARG A 428 -10.39 -34.49 -35.52
CA ARG A 428 -11.50 -33.92 -36.27
C ARG A 428 -11.08 -33.59 -37.69
N ARG A 429 -12.04 -33.43 -38.59
CA ARG A 429 -11.82 -33.07 -39.97
C ARG A 429 -12.19 -31.61 -40.26
N MET A 430 -11.49 -30.99 -41.18
CA MET A 430 -11.76 -29.65 -41.70
C MET A 430 -11.56 -29.58 -43.23
N VAL A 431 -12.14 -28.59 -43.85
CA VAL A 431 -12.09 -28.42 -45.31
C VAL A 431 -11.53 -27.05 -45.66
N LEU A 432 -10.39 -27.04 -46.33
CA LEU A 432 -9.77 -25.82 -46.87
C LEU A 432 -10.28 -25.61 -48.33
N LEU A 433 -10.83 -24.44 -48.59
CA LEU A 433 -11.19 -23.96 -49.91
C LEU A 433 -10.30 -22.78 -50.29
N LYS A 434 -9.83 -22.74 -51.50
CA LYS A 434 -9.11 -21.61 -52.07
C LYS A 434 -9.98 -20.92 -53.10
#